data_5857c56aafa7958dd559095342c15330
#
_entry.id   5857c56aafa7958dd559095342c15330
#
_cell.length_a   1.000
_cell.length_b   1.000
_cell.length_c   1.000
_cell.angle_alpha   90.00
_cell.angle_beta   90.00
_cell.angle_gamma   90.00
#
_symmetry.space_group_name_H-M   'P 1'
#
loop_
_entity.id
_entity.type
_entity.pdbx_description
1 polymer ?
#
loop_
_entity_poly.entity_id
_entity_poly.type
_entity_poly.pdbx_seq_one_letter_code
_entity_poly.pdbx_strand_id
1 'polypeptide(L)'
;MRSSAASDVYKRQVYDAIRLIKYGDIAAALSFEALNGITTALKPQVHLTRPHKGQIDTARILNELLEGSQMTTEQGELRVQDPYTLRCLPQIHGASKNALNYIIDQIEVEMNSVTDNPIIFPETQEVISGGNFHGQPMALTFDFLGIAVAELADVAERRIERLVNPALNYGLPAFLVEGGGLNSGYMIVQYCAAALVSENKILAHPACVDSIPSSANQEDHVS
;
A
#
# COMPACT_ATOMS: atom_id res chain seq x y z
N MET A 1 -31.56 -5.85 2.58
CA MET A 1 -30.63 -6.99 2.77
C MET A 1 -29.53 -7.13 1.70
N ARG A 2 -29.49 -6.30 0.66
CA ARG A 2 -28.38 -6.35 -0.35
C ARG A 2 -27.16 -5.51 0.04
N SER A 3 -27.28 -4.52 0.92
CA SER A 3 -26.16 -3.69 1.36
C SER A 3 -25.16 -4.44 2.28
N SER A 4 -25.62 -5.45 3.04
CA SER A 4 -24.74 -6.19 3.96
C SER A 4 -23.66 -7.02 3.23
N ALA A 5 -23.93 -7.56 2.05
CA ALA A 5 -22.97 -8.35 1.29
C ALA A 5 -21.85 -7.48 0.69
N ALA A 6 -22.18 -6.29 0.20
CA ALA A 6 -21.18 -5.34 -0.32
C ALA A 6 -20.28 -4.82 0.82
N SER A 7 -20.87 -4.45 1.96
CA SER A 7 -20.12 -3.97 3.15
C SER A 7 -19.17 -5.02 3.69
N ASP A 8 -19.53 -6.32 3.62
CA ASP A 8 -18.65 -7.42 4.06
C ASP A 8 -17.43 -7.59 3.14
N VAL A 9 -17.63 -7.47 1.82
CA VAL A 9 -16.53 -7.49 0.84
C VAL A 9 -15.56 -6.33 1.08
N TYR A 10 -16.04 -5.12 1.24
CA TYR A 10 -15.23 -3.93 1.47
C TYR A 10 -14.43 -4.01 2.77
N LYS A 11 -15.06 -4.43 3.86
CA LYS A 11 -14.41 -4.68 5.13
C LYS A 11 -13.26 -5.67 5.00
N ARG A 12 -13.46 -6.76 4.25
CA ARG A 12 -12.44 -7.77 4.02
C ARG A 12 -11.26 -7.23 3.23
N GLN A 13 -11.50 -6.44 2.17
CA GLN A 13 -10.44 -5.82 1.38
C GLN A 13 -9.57 -4.88 2.23
N VAL A 14 -10.17 -4.06 3.08
CA VAL A 14 -9.44 -3.19 4.01
C VAL A 14 -8.64 -4.00 5.03
N TYR A 15 -9.22 -5.06 5.57
CA TYR A 15 -8.52 -5.98 6.48
C TYR A 15 -7.30 -6.64 5.80
N ASP A 16 -7.45 -7.09 4.56
CA ASP A 16 -6.35 -7.68 3.80
C ASP A 16 -5.27 -6.63 3.47
N ALA A 17 -5.64 -5.39 3.17
CA ALA A 17 -4.70 -4.29 2.98
C ALA A 17 -3.88 -3.97 4.25
N ILE A 18 -4.53 -3.98 5.43
CA ILE A 18 -3.83 -3.85 6.73
C ILE A 18 -2.76 -4.93 6.89
N ARG A 19 -3.09 -6.17 6.52
CA ARG A 19 -2.13 -7.28 6.59
C ARG A 19 -1.00 -7.14 5.58
N LEU A 20 -1.32 -6.74 4.34
CA LEU A 20 -0.32 -6.51 3.29
C LEU A 20 0.70 -5.45 3.69
N ILE A 21 0.27 -4.35 4.30
CA ILE A 21 1.18 -3.31 4.81
C ILE A 21 2.13 -3.87 5.86
N LYS A 22 1.64 -4.69 6.80
CA LYS A 22 2.48 -5.34 7.82
C LYS A 22 3.51 -6.29 7.19
N TYR A 23 3.09 -7.11 6.24
CA TYR A 23 4.02 -7.98 5.49
C TYR A 23 5.00 -7.17 4.66
N GLY A 24 4.58 -6.04 4.10
CA GLY A 24 5.43 -5.10 3.38
C GLY A 24 6.58 -4.57 4.25
N ASP A 25 6.30 -4.18 5.49
CA ASP A 25 7.32 -3.72 6.44
C ASP A 25 8.31 -4.83 6.82
N ILE A 26 7.81 -6.05 7.07
CA ILE A 26 8.67 -7.21 7.38
C ILE A 26 9.57 -7.55 6.18
N ALA A 27 9.01 -7.62 4.97
CA ALA A 27 9.77 -7.89 3.76
C ALA A 27 10.80 -6.78 3.46
N ALA A 28 10.47 -5.53 3.80
CA ALA A 28 11.39 -4.41 3.69
C ALA A 28 12.56 -4.55 4.67
N ALA A 29 12.30 -4.91 5.93
CA ALA A 29 13.35 -5.15 6.92
C ALA A 29 14.29 -6.28 6.49
N LEU A 30 13.76 -7.41 6.00
CA LEU A 30 14.58 -8.50 5.47
C LEU A 30 15.46 -8.06 4.28
N SER A 31 14.90 -7.26 3.37
CA SER A 31 15.67 -6.72 2.23
C SER A 31 16.71 -5.71 2.70
N PHE A 32 16.41 -4.96 3.74
CA PHE A 32 17.30 -3.98 4.35
C PHE A 32 18.54 -4.67 4.95
N GLU A 33 18.36 -5.75 5.67
CA GLU A 33 19.45 -6.58 6.19
C GLU A 33 20.27 -7.23 5.06
N ALA A 34 19.60 -7.86 4.08
CA ALA A 34 20.28 -8.52 2.96
C ALA A 34 21.17 -7.58 2.12
N LEU A 35 20.87 -6.28 2.12
CA LEU A 35 21.62 -5.24 1.43
C LEU A 35 22.51 -4.40 2.36
N ASN A 36 22.71 -4.82 3.62
CA ASN A 36 23.46 -4.09 4.64
C ASN A 36 23.02 -2.62 4.75
N GLY A 37 21.72 -2.39 4.91
CA GLY A 37 21.09 -1.08 4.91
C GLY A 37 21.63 -0.15 6.02
N ILE A 38 21.58 1.15 5.75
CA ILE A 38 22.07 2.20 6.64
C ILE A 38 20.96 2.66 7.59
N THR A 39 21.02 2.27 8.86
CA THR A 39 20.01 2.58 9.88
C THR A 39 19.91 4.06 10.24
N THR A 40 20.94 4.85 9.96
CA THR A 40 20.95 6.30 10.22
C THR A 40 19.77 7.02 9.58
N ALA A 41 19.28 6.56 8.40
CA ALA A 41 18.11 7.12 7.72
C ALA A 41 16.79 6.86 8.46
N LEU A 42 16.76 5.91 9.41
CA LEU A 42 15.56 5.54 10.17
C LEU A 42 15.47 6.27 11.53
N LYS A 43 16.47 7.12 11.88
CA LYS A 43 16.51 7.82 13.16
C LYS A 43 15.29 8.71 13.36
N PRO A 44 14.64 8.68 14.56
CA PRO A 44 13.38 9.41 14.81
C PRO A 44 13.43 10.90 14.48
N GLN A 45 14.56 11.56 14.75
CA GLN A 45 14.72 13.00 14.49
C GLN A 45 14.56 13.36 13.01
N VAL A 46 14.92 12.45 12.09
CA VAL A 46 14.70 12.67 10.64
C VAL A 46 13.20 12.78 10.34
N HIS A 47 12.40 11.91 10.94
CA HIS A 47 10.98 11.80 10.65
C HIS A 47 10.14 12.84 11.39
N LEU A 48 10.62 13.32 12.54
CA LEU A 48 9.98 14.42 13.28
C LEU A 48 10.08 15.76 12.58
N THR A 49 11.05 15.96 11.69
CA THR A 49 11.13 17.19 10.86
C THR A 49 10.11 17.23 9.71
N ARG A 50 9.51 16.06 9.39
CA ARG A 50 8.43 15.90 8.41
C ARG A 50 7.35 14.97 8.99
N PRO A 51 6.49 15.44 9.92
CA PRO A 51 5.78 14.61 10.87
C PRO A 51 4.51 13.95 10.29
N HIS A 52 4.61 13.28 9.16
CA HIS A 52 3.57 12.39 8.67
C HIS A 52 3.49 11.14 9.57
N LYS A 53 2.32 10.87 10.13
CA LYS A 53 2.10 9.77 11.08
C LYS A 53 2.59 8.42 10.53
N GLY A 54 2.20 8.06 9.31
CA GLY A 54 2.62 6.81 8.69
C GLY A 54 4.14 6.71 8.48
N GLN A 55 4.82 7.83 8.18
CA GLN A 55 6.27 7.89 8.07
C GLN A 55 6.95 7.62 9.41
N ILE A 56 6.48 8.25 10.48
CA ILE A 56 6.99 8.05 11.84
C ILE A 56 6.77 6.60 12.28
N ASP A 57 5.56 6.07 12.07
CA ASP A 57 5.21 4.70 12.41
C ASP A 57 6.06 3.68 11.65
N THR A 58 6.32 3.91 10.36
CA THR A 58 7.15 3.02 9.55
C THR A 58 8.60 3.03 10.04
N ALA A 59 9.17 4.20 10.33
CA ALA A 59 10.52 4.31 10.86
C ALA A 59 10.65 3.59 12.22
N ARG A 60 9.66 3.74 13.09
CA ARG A 60 9.61 3.04 14.39
C ARG A 60 9.58 1.52 14.21
N ILE A 61 8.68 1.02 13.37
CA ILE A 61 8.53 -0.42 13.09
C ILE A 61 9.81 -1.00 12.50
N LEU A 62 10.44 -0.32 11.54
CA LEU A 62 11.70 -0.78 10.96
C LEU A 62 12.83 -0.80 12.01
N ASN A 63 12.94 0.21 12.86
CA ASN A 63 13.92 0.18 13.95
C ASN A 63 13.68 -0.99 14.92
N GLU A 64 12.42 -1.29 15.27
CA GLU A 64 12.06 -2.43 16.12
C GLU A 64 12.40 -3.77 15.44
N LEU A 65 12.11 -3.92 14.14
CA LEU A 65 12.42 -5.14 13.39
C LEU A 65 13.92 -5.37 13.19
N LEU A 66 14.70 -4.31 13.13
CA LEU A 66 16.15 -4.35 12.89
C LEU A 66 16.96 -4.29 14.20
N GLU A 67 16.30 -4.25 15.37
CA GLU A 67 16.96 -4.18 16.64
C GLU A 67 17.88 -5.40 16.86
N GLY A 68 19.15 -5.14 17.18
CA GLY A 68 20.16 -6.19 17.40
C GLY A 68 20.69 -6.84 16.13
N SER A 69 20.27 -6.42 14.94
CA SER A 69 20.79 -6.94 13.68
C SER A 69 22.28 -6.62 13.52
N GLN A 70 23.04 -7.62 13.09
CA GLN A 70 24.46 -7.48 12.72
C GLN A 70 24.64 -7.32 11.21
N MET A 71 23.55 -7.26 10.45
CA MET A 71 23.55 -7.14 8.99
C MET A 71 23.25 -5.71 8.52
N THR A 72 23.06 -4.77 9.43
CA THR A 72 22.87 -3.35 9.12
C THR A 72 24.16 -2.57 9.29
N THR A 73 24.21 -1.35 8.75
CA THR A 73 25.37 -0.45 8.82
C THR A 73 24.98 0.96 9.25
N GLU A 74 25.98 1.75 9.62
CA GLU A 74 25.83 3.18 9.86
C GLU A 74 26.29 4.00 8.65
N GLN A 75 25.87 5.26 8.60
CA GLN A 75 26.27 6.18 7.53
C GLN A 75 27.79 6.38 7.50
N GLY A 76 28.39 6.15 6.34
CA GLY A 76 29.84 6.28 6.13
C GLY A 76 30.65 5.02 6.43
N GLU A 77 30.03 3.95 6.96
CA GLU A 77 30.74 2.69 7.24
C GLU A 77 31.07 1.94 5.94
N LEU A 78 30.09 1.55 5.14
CA LEU A 78 30.28 0.93 3.83
C LEU A 78 30.03 1.93 2.69
N ARG A 79 29.08 2.85 2.90
CA ARG A 79 28.66 3.88 1.90
C ARG A 79 28.03 5.08 2.60
N VAL A 80 27.97 6.21 1.90
CA VAL A 80 27.42 7.45 2.44
C VAL A 80 25.90 7.38 2.58
N GLN A 81 25.22 6.72 1.64
CA GLN A 81 23.76 6.64 1.60
C GLN A 81 23.28 5.41 0.83
N ASP A 82 22.07 4.95 1.16
CA ASP A 82 21.37 3.89 0.47
C ASP A 82 20.59 4.40 -0.74
N PRO A 83 20.21 3.49 -1.66
CA PRO A 83 19.21 3.78 -2.68
C PRO A 83 17.85 4.08 -2.05
N TYR A 84 16.98 4.73 -2.80
CA TYR A 84 15.66 5.17 -2.32
C TYR A 84 14.78 4.01 -1.81
N THR A 85 14.88 2.83 -2.41
CA THR A 85 14.12 1.64 -1.99
C THR A 85 14.42 1.16 -0.58
N LEU A 86 15.53 1.61 0.03
CA LEU A 86 15.89 1.40 1.42
C LEU A 86 15.79 2.70 2.23
N ARG A 87 16.48 3.75 1.79
CA ARG A 87 16.57 5.03 2.51
C ARG A 87 15.22 5.75 2.67
N CYS A 88 14.33 5.60 1.68
CA CYS A 88 13.01 6.27 1.67
C CYS A 88 11.86 5.35 2.08
N LEU A 89 12.13 4.17 2.66
CA LEU A 89 11.09 3.26 3.14
C LEU A 89 10.06 3.93 4.05
N PRO A 90 10.47 4.74 5.06
CA PRO A 90 9.50 5.42 5.91
C PRO A 90 8.58 6.37 5.15
N GLN A 91 9.09 7.07 4.14
CA GLN A 91 8.30 8.00 3.33
C GLN A 91 7.33 7.27 2.42
N ILE A 92 7.77 6.20 1.76
CA ILE A 92 6.97 5.43 0.78
C ILE A 92 5.90 4.61 1.50
N HIS A 93 6.27 3.70 2.39
CA HIS A 93 5.31 2.89 3.15
C HIS A 93 4.41 3.76 4.03
N GLY A 94 4.97 4.85 4.58
CA GLY A 94 4.22 5.80 5.39
C GLY A 94 3.12 6.51 4.61
N ALA A 95 3.32 6.83 3.34
CA ALA A 95 2.28 7.42 2.50
C ALA A 95 1.10 6.45 2.33
N SER A 96 1.37 5.17 2.02
CA SER A 96 0.34 4.14 1.91
C SER A 96 -0.38 3.89 3.25
N LYS A 97 0.32 3.96 4.40
CA LYS A 97 -0.31 3.87 5.73
C LYS A 97 -1.24 5.04 6.02
N ASN A 98 -0.84 6.26 5.64
CA ASN A 98 -1.71 7.44 5.80
C ASN A 98 -2.98 7.31 4.94
N ALA A 99 -2.85 6.85 3.70
CA ALA A 99 -3.98 6.56 2.84
C ALA A 99 -4.91 5.50 3.46
N LEU A 100 -4.34 4.41 3.96
CA LEU A 100 -5.12 3.35 4.61
C LEU A 100 -5.86 3.84 5.85
N ASN A 101 -5.25 4.69 6.69
CA ASN A 101 -5.94 5.26 7.85
C ASN A 101 -7.18 6.06 7.42
N TYR A 102 -7.06 6.91 6.41
CA TYR A 102 -8.21 7.62 5.83
C TYR A 102 -9.29 6.66 5.35
N ILE A 103 -8.91 5.59 4.65
CA ILE A 103 -9.83 4.61 4.10
C ILE A 103 -10.58 3.86 5.22
N ILE A 104 -9.88 3.51 6.31
CA ILE A 104 -10.49 2.87 7.48
C ILE A 104 -11.57 3.78 8.07
N ASP A 105 -11.27 5.06 8.27
CA ASP A 105 -12.23 6.04 8.81
C ASP A 105 -13.48 6.14 7.93
N GLN A 106 -13.32 6.14 6.60
CA GLN A 106 -14.47 6.18 5.67
C GLN A 106 -15.30 4.89 5.72
N ILE A 107 -14.67 3.74 5.77
CA ILE A 107 -15.37 2.45 5.85
C ILE A 107 -16.12 2.31 7.17
N GLU A 108 -15.56 2.77 8.29
CA GLU A 108 -16.24 2.76 9.60
C GLU A 108 -17.51 3.60 9.59
N VAL A 109 -17.49 4.76 8.93
CA VAL A 109 -18.71 5.58 8.73
C VAL A 109 -19.72 4.84 7.87
N GLU A 110 -19.31 4.32 6.71
CA GLU A 110 -20.21 3.63 5.79
C GLU A 110 -20.86 2.39 6.39
N MET A 111 -20.11 1.61 7.15
CA MET A 111 -20.63 0.41 7.83
C MET A 111 -21.73 0.70 8.86
N ASN A 112 -21.82 1.93 9.35
CA ASN A 112 -22.80 2.37 10.33
C ASN A 112 -23.84 3.34 9.73
N SER A 113 -23.87 3.48 8.41
CA SER A 113 -24.73 4.40 7.70
C SER A 113 -26.00 3.73 7.17
N VAL A 114 -27.04 4.52 6.97
CA VAL A 114 -28.24 4.13 6.22
C VAL A 114 -28.05 4.54 4.77
N THR A 115 -27.85 3.54 3.91
CA THR A 115 -27.49 3.72 2.48
C THR A 115 -28.63 3.28 1.59
N ASP A 116 -29.78 3.96 1.70
CA ASP A 116 -31.00 3.61 0.93
C ASP A 116 -31.80 4.86 0.53
N ASN A 117 -32.85 4.63 -0.23
CA ASN A 117 -33.85 5.61 -0.63
C ASN A 117 -35.22 4.92 -0.82
N PRO A 118 -36.30 5.42 -0.22
CA PRO A 118 -36.35 6.52 0.73
C PRO A 118 -35.87 6.14 2.14
N ILE A 119 -35.48 7.15 2.93
CA ILE A 119 -35.18 6.97 4.34
C ILE A 119 -36.45 7.23 5.17
N ILE A 120 -36.72 6.36 6.13
CA ILE A 120 -37.88 6.41 7.02
C ILE A 120 -37.42 6.83 8.42
N PHE A 121 -38.05 7.87 8.96
CA PHE A 121 -37.83 8.39 10.31
C PHE A 121 -39.07 8.12 11.16
N PRO A 122 -39.12 7.01 11.90
CA PRO A 122 -40.33 6.62 12.66
C PRO A 122 -40.72 7.63 13.73
N GLU A 123 -39.71 8.29 14.33
CA GLU A 123 -39.93 9.24 15.43
C GLU A 123 -40.68 10.49 14.97
N THR A 124 -40.43 10.96 13.76
CA THR A 124 -41.10 12.13 13.13
C THR A 124 -42.18 11.75 12.16
N GLN A 125 -42.34 10.45 11.87
CA GLN A 125 -43.27 9.93 10.86
C GLN A 125 -42.99 10.48 9.46
N GLU A 126 -41.74 10.79 9.16
CA GLU A 126 -41.32 11.31 7.84
C GLU A 126 -40.76 10.20 6.97
N VAL A 127 -40.99 10.33 5.68
CA VAL A 127 -40.39 9.53 4.62
C VAL A 127 -39.73 10.48 3.63
N ILE A 128 -38.41 10.44 3.59
CA ILE A 128 -37.63 11.43 2.83
C ILE A 128 -36.88 10.72 1.68
N SER A 129 -37.15 11.18 0.45
CA SER A 129 -36.35 10.79 -0.70
C SER A 129 -35.04 11.59 -0.73
N GLY A 130 -33.90 10.88 -0.77
CA GLY A 130 -32.58 11.45 -0.75
C GLY A 130 -31.57 10.64 -1.56
N GLY A 131 -30.31 11.00 -1.49
CA GLY A 131 -29.22 10.42 -2.28
C GLY A 131 -28.31 9.46 -1.52
N ASN A 132 -28.67 8.98 -0.35
CA ASN A 132 -27.78 8.15 0.48
C ASN A 132 -27.45 6.76 -0.12
N PHE A 133 -28.11 6.37 -1.17
CA PHE A 133 -27.80 5.17 -1.96
C PHE A 133 -26.57 5.35 -2.87
N HIS A 134 -26.13 6.58 -3.10
CA HIS A 134 -25.04 6.85 -4.05
C HIS A 134 -23.70 6.38 -3.53
N GLY A 135 -23.06 5.44 -4.22
CA GLY A 135 -21.82 4.78 -3.79
C GLY A 135 -20.55 5.59 -3.96
N GLN A 136 -20.59 6.84 -4.42
CA GLN A 136 -19.39 7.65 -4.70
C GLN A 136 -18.41 7.77 -3.50
N PRO A 137 -18.84 7.89 -2.24
CA PRO A 137 -17.91 7.87 -1.11
C PRO A 137 -17.05 6.60 -1.08
N MET A 138 -17.63 5.45 -1.43
CA MET A 138 -16.90 4.18 -1.46
C MET A 138 -16.09 4.02 -2.75
N ALA A 139 -16.62 4.44 -3.88
CA ALA A 139 -15.90 4.37 -5.16
C ALA A 139 -14.56 5.12 -5.09
N LEU A 140 -14.57 6.36 -4.64
CA LEU A 140 -13.35 7.17 -4.45
C LEU A 140 -12.40 6.55 -3.43
N THR A 141 -12.94 6.05 -2.31
CA THR A 141 -12.17 5.42 -1.23
C THR A 141 -11.44 4.16 -1.72
N PHE A 142 -12.10 3.32 -2.54
CA PHE A 142 -11.50 2.09 -3.05
C PHE A 142 -10.52 2.32 -4.20
N ASP A 143 -10.74 3.29 -5.05
CA ASP A 143 -9.72 3.70 -6.02
C ASP A 143 -8.46 4.19 -5.32
N PHE A 144 -8.61 4.96 -4.24
CA PHE A 144 -7.47 5.40 -3.43
C PHE A 144 -6.76 4.22 -2.73
N LEU A 145 -7.51 3.20 -2.27
CA LEU A 145 -6.93 1.96 -1.75
C LEU A 145 -6.10 1.23 -2.81
N GLY A 146 -6.63 1.12 -4.02
CA GLY A 146 -5.93 0.50 -5.16
C GLY A 146 -4.59 1.16 -5.44
N ILE A 147 -4.55 2.49 -5.47
CA ILE A 147 -3.30 3.27 -5.64
C ILE A 147 -2.33 3.01 -4.49
N ALA A 148 -2.79 3.06 -3.24
CA ALA A 148 -1.94 2.89 -2.06
C ALA A 148 -1.32 1.49 -1.97
N VAL A 149 -2.04 0.45 -2.38
CA VAL A 149 -1.53 -0.94 -2.38
C VAL A 149 -0.61 -1.19 -3.58
N ALA A 150 -0.90 -0.61 -4.75
CA ALA A 150 -0.04 -0.72 -5.92
C ALA A 150 1.36 -0.13 -5.68
N GLU A 151 1.46 0.98 -4.95
CA GLU A 151 2.74 1.61 -4.58
C GLU A 151 3.59 0.70 -3.70
N LEU A 152 2.99 -0.03 -2.75
CA LEU A 152 3.71 -1.01 -1.92
C LEU A 152 4.28 -2.16 -2.74
N ALA A 153 3.54 -2.61 -3.75
CA ALA A 153 3.99 -3.65 -4.67
C ALA A 153 5.13 -3.14 -5.56
N ASP A 154 5.03 -1.91 -6.06
CA ASP A 154 6.05 -1.29 -6.90
C ASP A 154 7.39 -1.19 -6.16
N VAL A 155 7.42 -0.63 -4.97
CA VAL A 155 8.66 -0.51 -4.20
C VAL A 155 9.23 -1.88 -3.78
N ALA A 156 8.39 -2.89 -3.58
CA ALA A 156 8.84 -4.25 -3.29
C ALA A 156 9.53 -4.87 -4.52
N GLU A 157 8.97 -4.69 -5.72
CA GLU A 157 9.62 -5.11 -6.97
C GLU A 157 10.96 -4.43 -7.17
N ARG A 158 11.09 -3.12 -6.89
CA ARG A 158 12.36 -2.41 -6.96
C ARG A 158 13.42 -2.99 -6.02
N ARG A 159 13.03 -3.51 -4.85
CA ARG A 159 13.96 -4.21 -3.95
C ARG A 159 14.35 -5.59 -4.48
N ILE A 160 13.41 -6.33 -5.09
CA ILE A 160 13.70 -7.62 -5.75
C ILE A 160 14.72 -7.41 -6.88
N GLU A 161 14.49 -6.43 -7.75
CA GLU A 161 15.42 -6.10 -8.83
C GLU A 161 16.81 -5.80 -8.27
N ARG A 162 16.89 -4.99 -7.21
CA ARG A 162 18.16 -4.66 -6.59
C ARG A 162 18.89 -5.87 -6.01
N LEU A 163 18.18 -6.82 -5.42
CA LEU A 163 18.77 -8.03 -4.87
C LEU A 163 19.33 -8.97 -5.95
N VAL A 164 18.62 -9.13 -7.07
CA VAL A 164 19.01 -10.08 -8.12
C VAL A 164 20.00 -9.52 -9.14
N ASN A 165 20.18 -8.20 -9.15
CA ASN A 165 21.06 -7.51 -10.10
C ASN A 165 22.47 -7.31 -9.50
N PRO A 166 23.51 -7.98 -10.04
CA PRO A 166 24.87 -7.92 -9.48
C PRO A 166 25.50 -6.52 -9.55
N ALA A 167 25.00 -5.64 -10.41
CA ALA A 167 25.46 -4.24 -10.46
C ALA A 167 24.92 -3.40 -9.28
N LEU A 168 23.91 -3.88 -8.56
CA LEU A 168 23.17 -3.12 -7.56
C LEU A 168 23.16 -3.76 -6.16
N ASN A 169 23.54 -5.02 -6.03
CA ASN A 169 23.35 -5.83 -4.81
C ASN A 169 24.59 -5.92 -3.91
N TYR A 170 25.59 -5.08 -4.18
CA TYR A 170 26.79 -4.96 -3.34
C TYR A 170 27.63 -6.25 -3.20
N GLY A 171 27.70 -7.05 -4.25
CA GLY A 171 28.57 -8.22 -4.31
C GLY A 171 27.89 -9.57 -4.10
N LEU A 172 26.57 -9.58 -3.98
CA LEU A 172 25.82 -10.84 -4.06
C LEU A 172 25.88 -11.40 -5.49
N PRO A 173 25.77 -12.73 -5.67
CA PRO A 173 25.75 -13.32 -7.01
C PRO A 173 24.52 -12.91 -7.80
N ALA A 174 24.63 -12.87 -9.13
CA ALA A 174 23.50 -12.62 -10.01
C ALA A 174 22.36 -13.59 -9.74
N PHE A 175 21.13 -13.10 -9.67
CA PHE A 175 19.93 -13.87 -9.33
C PHE A 175 20.01 -14.64 -8.00
N LEU A 176 20.93 -14.26 -7.10
CA LEU A 176 21.19 -14.88 -5.81
C LEU A 176 21.48 -16.39 -5.93
N VAL A 177 22.20 -16.80 -6.95
CA VAL A 177 22.53 -18.21 -7.19
C VAL A 177 23.97 -18.36 -7.68
N GLU A 178 24.65 -19.43 -7.24
CA GLU A 178 25.93 -19.82 -7.80
C GLU A 178 25.75 -20.52 -9.15
N GLY A 179 26.71 -20.34 -10.05
CA GLY A 179 26.65 -20.94 -11.39
C GLY A 179 25.55 -20.36 -12.27
N GLY A 180 25.35 -19.03 -12.20
CA GLY A 180 24.41 -18.30 -13.06
C GLY A 180 24.60 -18.63 -14.54
N GLY A 181 23.50 -18.79 -15.28
CA GLY A 181 23.47 -19.26 -16.66
C GLY A 181 23.03 -20.73 -16.77
N LEU A 182 23.52 -21.61 -15.92
CA LEU A 182 22.97 -22.96 -15.74
C LEU A 182 21.82 -22.98 -14.74
N ASN A 183 21.91 -22.15 -13.71
CA ASN A 183 20.90 -22.00 -12.67
C ASN A 183 20.20 -20.65 -12.80
N SER A 184 18.88 -20.65 -12.79
CA SER A 184 18.07 -19.43 -12.92
C SER A 184 17.91 -18.63 -11.62
N GLY A 185 18.09 -19.28 -10.46
CA GLY A 185 17.91 -18.64 -9.16
C GLY A 185 16.58 -17.90 -9.05
N TYR A 186 16.63 -16.66 -8.57
CA TYR A 186 15.45 -15.80 -8.41
C TYR A 186 15.09 -14.98 -9.66
N MET A 187 15.62 -15.30 -10.85
CA MET A 187 15.29 -14.60 -12.09
C MET A 187 13.79 -14.59 -12.38
N ILE A 188 13.11 -15.74 -12.22
CA ILE A 188 11.65 -15.85 -12.47
C ILE A 188 10.85 -15.08 -11.44
N VAL A 189 11.31 -14.98 -10.19
CA VAL A 189 10.66 -14.16 -9.16
C VAL A 189 10.64 -12.68 -9.58
N GLN A 190 11.73 -12.18 -10.15
CA GLN A 190 11.77 -10.81 -10.69
C GLN A 190 10.75 -10.64 -11.83
N TYR A 191 10.70 -11.58 -12.79
CA TYR A 191 9.73 -11.49 -13.90
C TYR A 191 8.28 -11.52 -13.40
N CYS A 192 7.97 -12.38 -12.44
CA CYS A 192 6.63 -12.41 -11.83
C CYS A 192 6.30 -11.09 -11.14
N ALA A 193 7.23 -10.54 -10.35
CA ALA A 193 7.01 -9.27 -9.66
C ALA A 193 6.81 -8.11 -10.66
N ALA A 194 7.63 -8.03 -11.71
CA ALA A 194 7.51 -7.01 -12.75
C ALA A 194 6.18 -7.12 -13.52
N ALA A 195 5.72 -8.35 -13.83
CA ALA A 195 4.43 -8.57 -14.49
C ALA A 195 3.27 -8.11 -13.61
N LEU A 196 3.28 -8.48 -12.32
CA LEU A 196 2.25 -8.08 -11.34
C LEU A 196 2.21 -6.57 -11.14
N VAL A 197 3.34 -5.89 -11.04
CA VAL A 197 3.40 -4.43 -10.91
C VAL A 197 2.87 -3.75 -12.18
N SER A 198 3.18 -4.29 -13.36
CA SER A 198 2.63 -3.78 -14.63
C SER A 198 1.10 -3.91 -14.68
N GLU A 199 0.54 -5.03 -14.20
CA GLU A 199 -0.90 -5.24 -14.10
C GLU A 199 -1.53 -4.33 -13.04
N ASN A 200 -0.93 -4.23 -11.86
CA ASN A 200 -1.40 -3.35 -10.78
C ASN A 200 -1.53 -1.88 -11.22
N LYS A 201 -0.61 -1.40 -12.04
CA LYS A 201 -0.69 -0.04 -12.61
C LYS A 201 -1.99 0.18 -13.40
N ILE A 202 -2.45 -0.84 -14.14
CA ILE A 202 -3.70 -0.77 -14.91
C ILE A 202 -4.89 -0.85 -13.97
N LEU A 203 -4.86 -1.78 -13.00
CA LEU A 203 -5.93 -1.98 -12.03
C LEU A 203 -6.09 -0.81 -11.06
N ALA A 204 -5.02 -0.08 -10.77
CA ALA A 204 -5.04 1.12 -9.93
C ALA A 204 -5.44 2.40 -10.67
N HIS A 205 -5.79 2.31 -11.97
CA HIS A 205 -6.33 3.46 -12.69
C HIS A 205 -7.71 3.81 -12.13
N PRO A 206 -7.94 5.06 -11.65
CA PRO A 206 -9.20 5.43 -11.03
C PRO A 206 -10.39 5.23 -11.96
N ALA A 207 -11.40 4.49 -11.53
CA ALA A 207 -12.65 4.27 -12.25
C ALA A 207 -13.78 5.19 -11.77
N CYS A 208 -13.69 5.68 -10.53
CA CYS A 208 -14.72 6.52 -9.91
C CYS A 208 -14.92 7.90 -10.55
N VAL A 209 -14.03 8.30 -11.46
CA VAL A 209 -14.09 9.55 -12.21
C VAL A 209 -14.78 9.39 -13.58
N ASP A 210 -15.16 8.17 -13.93
CA ASP A 210 -15.86 7.85 -15.18
C ASP A 210 -17.32 7.52 -14.89
N SER A 211 -18.24 8.27 -15.50
CA SER A 211 -19.67 8.09 -15.32
C SER A 211 -20.42 8.27 -16.64
N ILE A 212 -21.27 7.31 -16.97
CA ILE A 212 -22.09 7.32 -18.17
C ILE A 212 -23.55 7.32 -17.74
N PRO A 213 -24.37 8.30 -18.21
CA PRO A 213 -25.79 8.34 -17.90
C PRO A 213 -26.51 7.07 -18.35
N SER A 214 -27.45 6.59 -17.55
CA SER A 214 -28.29 5.44 -17.85
C SER A 214 -29.78 5.74 -17.65
N SER A 215 -30.65 4.75 -17.88
CA SER A 215 -32.08 4.87 -17.66
C SER A 215 -32.71 6.12 -18.31
N ALA A 216 -32.35 6.44 -19.58
CA ALA A 216 -32.78 7.63 -20.30
C ALA A 216 -32.47 8.95 -19.57
N ASN A 217 -31.27 9.03 -18.98
CA ASN A 217 -30.75 10.15 -18.14
C ASN A 217 -31.50 10.36 -16.82
N GLN A 218 -32.27 9.38 -16.35
CA GLN A 218 -32.77 9.43 -14.97
C GLN A 218 -31.63 9.26 -13.94
N GLU A 219 -30.63 8.48 -14.33
CA GLU A 219 -29.40 8.25 -13.59
C GLU A 219 -28.26 8.94 -14.35
N ASP A 220 -28.17 10.24 -14.20
CA ASP A 220 -27.22 11.10 -14.94
C ASP A 220 -25.80 11.08 -14.39
N HIS A 221 -25.62 10.65 -13.14
CA HIS A 221 -24.33 10.40 -12.50
C HIS A 221 -24.39 9.14 -11.64
N VAL A 222 -23.63 8.12 -12.03
CA VAL A 222 -23.61 6.80 -11.37
C VAL A 222 -22.21 6.54 -10.80
N SER A 223 -22.16 5.93 -9.62
CA SER A 223 -20.91 5.48 -8.98
C SER A 223 -20.63 4.00 -9.25
#